data_813bb2619d58986903bbb9431ec90cc7
#
_entry.id   813bb2619d58986903bbb9431ec90cc7
#
_cell.length_a   1.000
_cell.length_b   1.000
_cell.length_c   1.000
_cell.angle_alpha   90.00
_cell.angle_beta   90.00
_cell.angle_gamma   90.00
#
_symmetry.space_group_name_H-M   'P 1'
#
loop_
_entity.id
_entity.type
_entity.pdbx_description
1 polymer ?
#
loop_
_entity_poly.entity_id
_entity_poly.type
_entity_poly.pdbx_seq_one_letter_code
_entity_poly.pdbx_strand_id
1 'polypeptide(L)'
;MLNMKIYLAATIANVLIAAFVLYEGFVWTVNRVYVPEGQSLLLRYKGPLLITWGNKYASPGHFAQEGEIGVKEKMPGPGRHFYCPIWWERNLINDVVVQPGELAIITSKLGEDLPSGQFLVDGDLGETKSKGILRRTFGPGRYRINPYGYDHSIVKTEQQDVGNGQFKTSGWVHIYPGYVGVVTYLTENAALGRKAGIQNDTLAPGLYPVNPREMQIDVVSIGFNAEEISTDKIKDKNGQIAFDESGEEQPVPDTGIGFPSSDGFKIHMDFSAVWGIMPVQAPDIIRRFGNIDAVEQKVIIPQCESICRNNGSKLGAVELLVGDSRQKFQAEVDTAFNKILKEKGISLLYGLVRHIYIPKEVREPIQKGYVADELALTRTQETTTAKMEARLREAEQKVLLEAARIIEGTKKLVAETKATGQKESETIAAETEKKVAAIDRQCAEIDAQKTVAIGEAENAAKRMQQEARAQLFELAVKAFGDPTAYTKWQFAQGLPDGIELKMIYSGPGTLWTDLKGLMPVLNVTPDKSAK
;
A
#
# COMPACT_ATOMS: atom_id res chain seq x y z
N MET A 1 35.43 22.42 85.86
CA MET A 1 35.57 22.85 84.45
C MET A 1 35.26 21.73 83.45
N LEU A 2 35.58 20.45 83.72
CA LEU A 2 35.36 19.33 82.77
C LEU A 2 33.85 19.06 82.52
N ASN A 3 33.03 19.01 83.58
CA ASN A 3 31.61 18.81 83.49
C ASN A 3 30.88 19.91 82.73
N MET A 4 31.28 21.17 82.86
CA MET A 4 30.67 22.27 82.10
C MET A 4 30.97 22.20 80.61
N LYS A 5 32.16 21.71 80.22
CA LYS A 5 32.51 21.49 78.82
C LYS A 5 31.71 20.35 78.22
N ILE A 6 31.41 19.26 78.99
CA ILE A 6 30.60 18.13 78.58
C ILE A 6 29.13 18.56 78.37
N TYR A 7 28.59 19.37 79.32
CA TYR A 7 27.19 19.88 79.18
C TYR A 7 27.07 20.84 77.99
N LEU A 8 28.07 21.68 77.74
CA LEU A 8 28.13 22.61 76.63
C LEU A 8 28.18 21.79 75.29
N ALA A 9 29.02 20.78 75.23
CA ALA A 9 29.13 19.92 74.08
C ALA A 9 27.79 19.13 73.79
N ALA A 10 27.17 18.62 74.88
CA ALA A 10 25.87 17.93 74.75
C ALA A 10 24.73 18.87 74.32
N THR A 11 24.69 20.10 74.82
CA THR A 11 23.73 21.12 74.40
C THR A 11 23.92 21.53 72.95
N ILE A 12 25.17 21.73 72.50
CA ILE A 12 25.48 22.00 71.08
C ILE A 12 25.08 20.82 70.20
N ALA A 13 25.36 19.57 70.60
CA ALA A 13 24.95 18.37 69.85
C ALA A 13 23.43 18.27 69.75
N ASN A 14 22.69 18.53 70.84
CA ASN A 14 21.23 18.53 70.81
C ASN A 14 20.61 19.60 69.90
N VAL A 15 21.21 20.81 69.93
CA VAL A 15 20.79 21.90 69.03
C VAL A 15 21.08 21.55 67.58
N LEU A 16 22.20 20.93 67.27
CA LEU A 16 22.52 20.46 65.91
C LEU A 16 21.57 19.36 65.49
N ILE A 17 21.25 18.40 66.35
CA ILE A 17 20.26 17.33 66.03
C ILE A 17 18.86 17.93 65.82
N ALA A 18 18.43 18.86 66.68
CA ALA A 18 17.14 19.54 66.50
C ALA A 18 17.11 20.37 65.21
N ALA A 19 18.17 21.08 64.88
CA ALA A 19 18.31 21.82 63.63
C ALA A 19 18.27 20.88 62.41
N PHE A 20 18.93 19.74 62.52
CA PHE A 20 18.90 18.71 61.46
C PHE A 20 17.50 18.14 61.27
N VAL A 21 16.82 17.79 62.35
CA VAL A 21 15.43 17.26 62.29
C VAL A 21 14.46 18.30 61.71
N LEU A 22 14.62 19.57 62.13
CA LEU A 22 13.82 20.66 61.57
C LEU A 22 14.13 20.90 60.08
N TYR A 23 15.41 20.83 59.70
CA TYR A 23 15.83 20.93 58.30
C TYR A 23 15.26 19.78 57.47
N GLU A 24 15.41 18.55 57.91
CA GLU A 24 14.85 17.39 57.22
C GLU A 24 13.32 17.47 57.18
N GLY A 25 12.67 17.86 58.29
CA GLY A 25 11.21 18.08 58.30
C GLY A 25 10.79 19.15 57.28
N PHE A 26 11.52 20.25 57.16
CA PHE A 26 11.26 21.27 56.15
C PHE A 26 11.47 20.74 54.73
N VAL A 27 12.56 20.02 54.48
CA VAL A 27 12.84 19.43 53.16
C VAL A 27 11.74 18.46 52.74
N TRP A 28 11.29 17.57 53.65
CA TRP A 28 10.31 16.55 53.36
C TRP A 28 8.86 17.07 53.31
N THR A 29 8.54 18.18 53.94
CA THR A 29 7.18 18.75 53.95
C THR A 29 7.01 19.87 52.93
N VAL A 30 7.95 20.85 52.95
CA VAL A 30 7.81 22.08 52.14
C VAL A 30 8.47 21.98 50.79
N ASN A 31 9.69 21.39 50.74
CA ASN A 31 10.42 21.33 49.48
C ASN A 31 9.95 20.19 48.59
N ARG A 32 9.37 19.17 49.19
CA ARG A 32 8.90 17.98 48.41
C ARG A 32 7.78 18.36 47.47
N VAL A 33 7.97 17.99 46.23
CA VAL A 33 6.92 17.96 45.20
C VAL A 33 6.88 16.58 44.60
N TYR A 34 5.69 16.00 44.48
CA TYR A 34 5.47 14.75 43.81
C TYR A 34 4.90 15.02 42.40
N VAL A 35 5.59 14.51 41.42
CA VAL A 35 5.16 14.57 40.03
C VAL A 35 4.55 13.21 39.66
N PRO A 36 3.25 13.15 39.41
CA PRO A 36 2.59 11.90 38.99
C PRO A 36 3.04 11.49 37.59
N GLU A 37 2.73 10.25 37.26
CA GLU A 37 2.96 9.75 35.90
C GLU A 37 2.13 10.54 34.88
N GLY A 38 2.74 10.84 33.74
CA GLY A 38 2.09 11.62 32.68
C GLY A 38 2.18 13.12 32.86
N GLN A 39 2.85 13.57 33.90
CA GLN A 39 3.10 15.00 34.15
C GLN A 39 4.59 15.29 34.29
N SER A 40 4.91 16.52 34.09
CA SER A 40 6.26 17.08 34.26
C SER A 40 6.20 18.37 35.06
N LEU A 41 7.27 18.65 35.75
CA LEU A 41 7.36 19.82 36.63
C LEU A 41 8.02 20.99 35.88
N LEU A 42 7.23 22.02 35.60
CA LEU A 42 7.74 23.28 35.09
C LEU A 42 8.32 24.08 36.25
N LEU A 43 9.60 24.40 36.14
CA LEU A 43 10.36 25.11 37.15
C LEU A 43 10.70 26.50 36.68
N ARG A 44 10.35 27.49 37.53
CA ARG A 44 10.82 28.88 37.37
C ARG A 44 11.59 29.29 38.61
N TYR A 45 12.82 29.64 38.42
CA TYR A 45 13.64 30.20 39.51
C TYR A 45 13.27 31.66 39.73
N LYS A 46 12.90 32.00 40.94
CA LYS A 46 12.47 33.37 41.34
C LYS A 46 13.61 34.25 41.86
N GLY A 47 14.76 33.63 42.09
CA GLY A 47 15.91 34.29 42.69
C GLY A 47 15.93 34.21 44.22
N PRO A 48 16.97 34.70 44.86
CA PRO A 48 17.11 34.74 46.33
C PRO A 48 16.16 35.75 46.94
N LEU A 49 15.56 35.40 48.08
CA LEU A 49 14.52 36.20 48.76
C LEU A 49 15.01 37.55 49.31
N LEU A 50 16.26 37.57 49.78
CA LEU A 50 16.81 38.72 50.55
C LEU A 50 17.89 39.51 49.81
N ILE A 51 18.46 38.98 48.76
CA ILE A 51 19.56 39.57 48.02
C ILE A 51 19.12 39.85 46.60
N THR A 52 18.73 41.08 46.32
CA THR A 52 18.33 41.49 44.95
C THR A 52 19.50 42.05 44.15
N TRP A 53 20.59 42.33 44.79
CA TRP A 53 21.78 42.91 44.16
C TRP A 53 22.62 41.83 43.48
N GLY A 54 22.90 42.04 42.20
CA GLY A 54 23.64 41.07 41.38
C GLY A 54 22.81 39.94 40.80
N ASN A 55 21.48 39.97 40.87
CA ASN A 55 20.62 39.00 40.23
C ASN A 55 20.79 39.05 38.72
N LYS A 56 21.09 37.89 38.14
CA LYS A 56 21.09 37.71 36.69
C LYS A 56 19.73 37.20 36.26
N TYR A 57 19.14 37.82 35.28
CA TYR A 57 17.88 37.40 34.65
C TYR A 57 18.18 36.72 33.34
N ALA A 58 17.41 35.69 33.01
CA ALA A 58 17.47 35.11 31.70
C ALA A 58 17.18 36.17 30.63
N SER A 59 17.95 36.16 29.55
CA SER A 59 17.72 37.05 28.42
C SER A 59 16.30 36.83 27.83
N PRO A 60 15.61 37.87 27.38
CA PRO A 60 14.33 37.72 26.72
C PRO A 60 14.42 36.72 25.55
N GLY A 61 13.52 35.76 25.50
CA GLY A 61 13.54 34.74 24.45
C GLY A 61 14.54 33.59 24.69
N HIS A 62 15.04 33.40 25.89
CA HIS A 62 15.93 32.28 26.27
C HIS A 62 15.47 31.61 27.57
N PHE A 63 15.85 30.36 27.73
CA PHE A 63 15.73 29.68 29.02
C PHE A 63 16.79 30.18 29.98
N ALA A 64 16.45 30.18 31.27
CA ALA A 64 17.38 30.57 32.32
C ALA A 64 18.48 29.53 32.48
N GLN A 65 19.74 30.00 32.40
CA GLN A 65 20.93 29.20 32.70
C GLN A 65 21.11 28.99 34.21
N GLU A 66 22.13 28.22 34.63
CA GLU A 66 22.41 28.02 36.05
C GLU A 66 22.69 29.37 36.73
N GLY A 67 21.96 29.62 37.83
CA GLY A 67 22.06 30.88 38.57
C GLY A 67 21.20 32.04 38.04
N GLU A 68 20.57 31.92 36.87
CA GLU A 68 19.71 32.97 36.34
C GLU A 68 18.25 32.81 36.77
N ILE A 69 17.61 33.95 37.00
CA ILE A 69 16.17 34.04 37.30
C ILE A 69 15.38 33.87 36.00
N GLY A 70 14.47 32.91 35.99
CA GLY A 70 13.64 32.62 34.83
C GLY A 70 13.20 31.17 34.79
N VAL A 71 12.60 30.79 33.68
CA VAL A 71 12.08 29.41 33.44
C VAL A 71 13.25 28.51 33.03
N LYS A 72 13.38 27.38 33.73
CA LYS A 72 14.37 26.35 33.37
C LYS A 72 13.89 25.52 32.16
N GLU A 73 14.82 25.17 31.29
CA GLU A 73 14.54 24.35 30.12
C GLU A 73 14.12 22.93 30.51
N LYS A 74 14.92 22.31 31.38
CA LYS A 74 14.71 20.92 31.78
C LYS A 74 13.55 20.80 32.76
N MET A 75 12.54 20.02 32.39
CA MET A 75 11.42 19.69 33.23
C MET A 75 11.65 18.32 33.89
N PRO A 76 11.76 18.26 35.25
CA PRO A 76 11.79 17.00 35.96
C PRO A 76 10.54 16.17 35.68
N GLY A 77 10.73 14.87 35.46
CA GLY A 77 9.65 13.93 35.18
C GLY A 77 9.03 13.34 36.45
N PRO A 78 8.26 12.26 36.29
CA PRO A 78 7.57 11.57 37.39
C PRO A 78 8.52 11.19 38.52
N GLY A 79 8.06 11.34 39.74
CA GLY A 79 8.84 11.03 40.94
C GLY A 79 8.78 12.10 42.00
N ARG A 80 9.64 11.96 42.99
CA ARG A 80 9.79 12.92 44.10
C ARG A 80 10.94 13.86 43.80
N HIS A 81 10.66 15.15 43.87
CA HIS A 81 11.64 16.22 43.67
C HIS A 81 11.59 17.17 44.83
N PHE A 82 12.72 17.84 45.12
CA PHE A 82 12.86 18.74 46.24
C PHE A 82 13.25 20.13 45.71
N TYR A 83 12.29 21.02 45.63
CA TYR A 83 12.45 22.40 45.23
C TYR A 83 11.75 23.31 46.20
N CYS A 84 12.48 24.19 46.85
CA CYS A 84 11.91 25.12 47.82
C CYS A 84 10.94 26.11 47.13
N PRO A 85 9.67 26.18 47.56
CA PRO A 85 8.67 27.05 46.95
C PRO A 85 8.98 28.54 47.12
N ILE A 86 9.85 28.91 48.04
CA ILE A 86 10.31 30.29 48.21
C ILE A 86 11.12 30.75 46.98
N TRP A 87 12.01 29.89 46.51
CA TRP A 87 12.92 30.21 45.41
C TRP A 87 12.42 29.68 44.06
N TRP A 88 11.50 28.71 44.06
CA TRP A 88 11.03 28.05 42.90
C TRP A 88 9.51 28.16 42.78
N GLU A 89 9.05 28.56 41.64
CA GLU A 89 7.67 28.34 41.20
C GLU A 89 7.59 26.94 40.56
N ARG A 90 6.62 26.16 41.03
CA ARG A 90 6.50 24.73 40.72
C ARG A 90 5.12 24.48 40.14
N ASN A 91 5.02 24.33 38.82
CA ASN A 91 3.76 24.07 38.14
C ASN A 91 3.79 22.69 37.50
N LEU A 92 2.78 21.88 37.77
CA LEU A 92 2.61 20.59 37.11
C LEU A 92 1.96 20.80 35.76
N ILE A 93 2.55 20.20 34.74
CA ILE A 93 2.05 20.26 33.35
C ILE A 93 1.95 18.86 32.82
N ASN A 94 0.89 18.57 32.07
CA ASN A 94 0.71 17.29 31.43
C ASN A 94 1.75 17.12 30.31
N ASP A 95 2.32 15.92 30.23
CA ASP A 95 3.17 15.54 29.11
C ASP A 95 2.33 15.46 27.83
N VAL A 96 2.92 15.81 26.70
CA VAL A 96 2.27 15.69 25.40
C VAL A 96 2.32 14.23 24.97
N VAL A 97 1.15 13.66 24.75
CA VAL A 97 1.00 12.28 24.26
C VAL A 97 0.61 12.30 22.81
N VAL A 98 1.44 11.71 21.98
CA VAL A 98 1.17 11.51 20.54
C VAL A 98 0.72 10.07 20.34
N GLN A 99 -0.49 9.89 19.84
CA GLN A 99 -1.08 8.58 19.61
C GLN A 99 -0.49 7.92 18.36
N PRO A 100 -0.57 6.58 18.26
CA PRO A 100 -0.28 5.89 17.00
C PRO A 100 -1.14 6.46 15.84
N GLY A 101 -0.49 6.81 14.74
CA GLY A 101 -1.16 7.47 13.61
C GLY A 101 -1.16 9.00 13.69
N GLU A 102 -0.64 9.60 14.74
CA GLU A 102 -0.48 11.05 14.89
C GLU A 102 0.98 11.45 14.81
N LEU A 103 1.22 12.72 14.49
CA LEU A 103 2.54 13.37 14.56
C LEU A 103 2.43 14.67 15.33
N ALA A 104 3.40 14.96 16.18
CA ALA A 104 3.52 16.27 16.76
C ALA A 104 4.50 17.14 15.97
N ILE A 105 4.07 18.35 15.66
CA ILE A 105 4.89 19.43 15.11
C ILE A 105 5.14 20.40 16.25
N ILE A 106 6.40 20.70 16.48
CA ILE A 106 6.81 21.58 17.56
C ILE A 106 7.30 22.90 16.99
N THR A 107 6.91 23.98 17.61
CA THR A 107 7.33 25.35 17.27
C THR A 107 8.16 25.91 18.41
N SER A 108 9.39 26.29 18.12
CA SER A 108 10.25 27.03 19.07
C SER A 108 9.81 28.50 19.15
N LYS A 109 9.56 28.96 20.36
CA LYS A 109 9.22 30.36 20.66
C LYS A 109 10.45 31.18 21.11
N LEU A 110 11.55 30.50 21.39
CA LEU A 110 12.77 31.06 21.93
C LEU A 110 13.90 31.09 20.90
N GLY A 111 14.83 32.00 21.08
CA GLY A 111 15.99 32.16 20.21
C GLY A 111 15.91 33.38 19.31
N GLU A 112 16.75 33.40 18.28
CA GLU A 112 16.86 34.49 17.32
C GLU A 112 15.70 34.42 16.30
N ASP A 113 15.32 35.59 15.79
CA ASP A 113 14.30 35.66 14.75
C ASP A 113 14.88 35.16 13.41
N LEU A 114 14.10 34.38 12.68
CA LEU A 114 14.50 33.88 11.38
C LEU A 114 14.50 35.01 10.32
N PRO A 115 15.33 34.88 9.27
CA PRO A 115 15.25 35.76 8.11
C PRO A 115 13.84 35.81 7.52
N SER A 116 13.49 36.96 6.95
CA SER A 116 12.18 37.14 6.31
C SER A 116 11.91 36.07 5.25
N GLY A 117 10.76 35.41 5.36
CA GLY A 117 10.34 34.32 4.47
C GLY A 117 10.72 32.92 4.95
N GLN A 118 11.51 32.77 6.00
CA GLN A 118 11.80 31.49 6.63
C GLN A 118 10.99 31.33 7.92
N PHE A 119 10.43 30.14 8.12
CA PHE A 119 9.65 29.79 9.31
C PHE A 119 9.98 28.39 9.85
N LEU A 120 10.84 27.66 9.18
CA LEU A 120 11.30 26.33 9.58
C LEU A 120 12.72 26.39 10.13
N VAL A 121 12.95 25.65 11.21
CA VAL A 121 14.23 25.59 11.92
C VAL A 121 14.71 24.16 11.98
N ASP A 122 16.01 23.97 11.72
CA ASP A 122 16.69 22.70 11.91
C ASP A 122 17.11 22.53 13.37
N GLY A 123 17.07 21.31 13.88
CA GLY A 123 17.47 20.95 15.24
C GLY A 123 16.41 20.12 15.96
N ASP A 124 16.75 19.75 17.19
CA ASP A 124 15.88 19.00 18.11
C ASP A 124 15.42 19.88 19.28
N LEU A 125 14.56 19.34 20.15
CA LEU A 125 14.15 19.96 21.39
C LEU A 125 15.41 20.31 22.24
N GLY A 126 15.55 21.56 22.62
CA GLY A 126 16.69 22.04 23.39
C GLY A 126 17.92 22.43 22.56
N GLU A 127 17.99 22.11 21.29
CA GLU A 127 19.16 22.41 20.44
C GLU A 127 18.92 23.59 19.48
N THR A 128 17.67 24.03 19.34
CA THR A 128 17.32 25.12 18.43
C THR A 128 17.74 26.48 18.95
N LYS A 129 18.47 27.23 18.12
CA LYS A 129 18.90 28.60 18.43
C LYS A 129 17.96 29.69 17.92
N SER A 130 17.01 29.32 17.07
CA SER A 130 16.11 30.28 16.41
C SER A 130 14.65 29.94 16.66
N LYS A 131 13.80 30.96 16.59
CA LYS A 131 12.32 30.81 16.64
C LYS A 131 11.81 30.23 15.35
N GLY A 132 10.89 29.30 15.42
CA GLY A 132 10.25 28.74 14.23
C GLY A 132 9.74 27.33 14.42
N ILE A 133 9.14 26.78 13.38
CA ILE A 133 8.61 25.42 13.36
C ILE A 133 9.78 24.45 13.14
N LEU A 134 9.92 23.46 14.01
CA LEU A 134 10.93 22.41 13.82
C LEU A 134 10.59 21.57 12.59
N ARG A 135 11.60 21.31 11.76
CA ARG A 135 11.46 20.40 10.61
C ARG A 135 11.24 18.98 11.07
N ARG A 136 11.90 18.60 12.15
CA ARG A 136 11.74 17.28 12.73
C ARG A 136 10.34 17.10 13.28
N THR A 137 9.69 16.04 12.86
CA THR A 137 8.41 15.58 13.38
C THR A 137 8.64 14.59 14.52
N PHE A 138 7.72 14.58 15.48
CA PHE A 138 7.76 13.67 16.60
C PHE A 138 6.65 12.63 16.46
N GLY A 139 7.04 11.37 16.36
CA GLY A 139 6.14 10.23 16.19
C GLY A 139 5.41 9.85 17.48
N PRO A 140 4.70 8.71 17.47
CA PRO A 140 3.98 8.23 18.64
C PRO A 140 4.89 8.10 19.87
N GLY A 141 4.41 8.61 21.00
CA GLY A 141 5.17 8.60 22.23
C GLY A 141 4.72 9.68 23.21
N ARG A 142 5.45 9.78 24.32
CA ARG A 142 5.22 10.78 25.34
C ARG A 142 6.41 11.73 25.38
N TYR A 143 6.11 13.02 25.24
CA TYR A 143 7.13 14.08 25.15
C TYR A 143 6.92 15.12 26.24
N ARG A 144 8.02 15.53 26.87
CA ARG A 144 8.05 16.62 27.83
C ARG A 144 8.38 17.90 27.11
N ILE A 145 7.37 18.67 26.79
CA ILE A 145 7.51 19.89 26.02
C ILE A 145 7.31 21.07 26.97
N ASN A 146 8.35 21.90 27.12
CA ASN A 146 8.28 23.10 27.97
C ASN A 146 7.46 24.19 27.27
N PRO A 147 6.25 24.53 27.74
CA PRO A 147 5.36 25.47 27.06
C PRO A 147 5.86 26.92 27.05
N TYR A 148 6.84 27.23 27.84
CA TYR A 148 7.51 28.53 27.79
C TYR A 148 8.33 28.66 26.49
N GLY A 149 9.08 27.63 26.14
CA GLY A 149 9.94 27.62 24.96
C GLY A 149 9.36 27.06 23.71
N TYR A 150 8.38 26.20 23.85
CA TYR A 150 7.84 25.44 22.73
C TYR A 150 6.32 25.46 22.72
N ASP A 151 5.77 25.43 21.55
CA ASP A 151 4.38 25.11 21.29
C ASP A 151 4.29 23.82 20.50
N HIS A 152 3.17 23.12 20.55
CA HIS A 152 2.97 21.89 19.80
C HIS A 152 1.62 21.84 19.13
N SER A 153 1.58 21.26 17.96
CA SER A 153 0.34 20.91 17.27
C SER A 153 0.37 19.44 16.88
N ILE A 154 -0.70 18.73 17.22
CA ILE A 154 -0.85 17.32 16.84
C ILE A 154 -1.53 17.29 15.48
N VAL A 155 -0.87 16.64 14.53
CA VAL A 155 -1.38 16.40 13.18
C VAL A 155 -1.82 14.95 13.09
N LYS A 156 -3.10 14.75 12.84
CA LYS A 156 -3.66 13.43 12.57
C LYS A 156 -3.35 13.02 11.14
N THR A 157 -3.25 11.72 10.93
CA THR A 157 -3.18 11.17 9.59
C THR A 157 -4.54 11.31 8.94
N GLU A 158 -4.69 12.32 8.11
CA GLU A 158 -5.91 12.60 7.35
C GLU A 158 -5.56 12.72 5.87
N GLN A 159 -6.36 12.07 5.07
CA GLN A 159 -6.31 12.20 3.62
C GLN A 159 -7.44 13.16 3.22
N GLN A 160 -7.08 14.36 2.83
CA GLN A 160 -8.01 15.39 2.41
C GLN A 160 -8.10 15.39 0.89
N ASP A 161 -9.27 15.16 0.35
CA ASP A 161 -9.53 15.34 -1.08
C ASP A 161 -9.57 16.86 -1.39
N VAL A 162 -8.61 17.28 -2.20
CA VAL A 162 -8.50 18.69 -2.63
C VAL A 162 -9.31 18.94 -3.91
N GLY A 163 -9.95 17.90 -4.44
CA GLY A 163 -10.63 17.90 -5.73
C GLY A 163 -9.70 17.47 -6.88
N ASN A 164 -10.31 17.12 -8.01
CA ASN A 164 -9.61 16.62 -9.20
C ASN A 164 -8.73 15.38 -8.96
N GLY A 165 -9.12 14.48 -8.04
CA GLY A 165 -8.36 13.28 -7.73
C GLY A 165 -7.04 13.53 -6.99
N GLN A 166 -6.81 14.73 -6.46
CA GLN A 166 -5.65 15.04 -5.63
C GLN A 166 -5.98 14.82 -4.16
N PHE A 167 -5.18 13.99 -3.52
CA PHE A 167 -5.26 13.75 -2.09
C PHE A 167 -4.08 14.39 -1.38
N LYS A 168 -4.37 15.33 -0.51
CA LYS A 168 -3.38 15.90 0.40
C LYS A 168 -3.35 15.07 1.68
N THR A 169 -2.29 14.36 1.91
CA THR A 169 -2.11 13.56 3.10
C THR A 169 -1.24 14.31 4.10
N SER A 170 -1.71 14.45 5.32
CA SER A 170 -0.97 15.01 6.45
C SER A 170 -0.69 13.91 7.48
N GLY A 171 0.37 14.08 8.26
CA GLY A 171 0.75 13.09 9.26
C GLY A 171 1.60 11.97 8.68
N TRP A 172 1.16 10.73 8.79
CA TRP A 172 1.87 9.58 8.24
C TRP A 172 1.36 9.27 6.84
N VAL A 173 2.24 9.32 5.84
CA VAL A 173 1.92 8.91 4.46
C VAL A 173 2.36 7.49 4.24
N HIS A 174 1.40 6.63 3.93
CA HIS A 174 1.66 5.24 3.56
C HIS A 174 1.69 5.11 2.04
N ILE A 175 2.83 4.73 1.50
CA ILE A 175 3.02 4.41 0.09
C ILE A 175 2.92 2.91 -0.08
N TYR A 176 1.89 2.44 -0.76
CA TYR A 176 1.65 1.02 -1.03
C TYR A 176 2.57 0.49 -2.13
N PRO A 177 2.83 -0.83 -2.18
CA PRO A 177 3.45 -1.47 -3.34
C PRO A 177 2.67 -1.13 -4.63
N GLY A 178 3.38 -0.78 -5.71
CA GLY A 178 2.76 -0.29 -6.95
C GLY A 178 2.56 1.22 -7.00
N TYR A 179 2.97 1.94 -5.97
CA TYR A 179 2.95 3.41 -5.90
C TYR A 179 4.34 3.96 -5.55
N VAL A 180 4.58 5.20 -5.92
CA VAL A 180 5.75 5.97 -5.49
C VAL A 180 5.31 7.31 -4.92
N GLY A 181 6.08 7.81 -3.98
CA GLY A 181 5.87 9.14 -3.42
C GLY A 181 6.71 10.18 -4.14
N VAL A 182 6.08 11.22 -4.66
CA VAL A 182 6.75 12.39 -5.19
C VAL A 182 6.77 13.46 -4.12
N VAL A 183 7.97 13.88 -3.71
CA VAL A 183 8.15 14.87 -2.65
C VAL A 183 8.17 16.27 -3.23
N THR A 184 7.33 17.13 -2.68
CA THR A 184 7.32 18.56 -2.96
C THR A 184 7.72 19.31 -1.70
N TYR A 185 8.90 19.96 -1.69
CA TYR A 185 9.28 20.83 -0.59
C TYR A 185 8.63 22.20 -0.76
N LEU A 186 7.98 22.65 0.29
CA LEU A 186 7.33 23.97 0.32
C LEU A 186 8.35 25.09 0.58
N THR A 187 9.47 24.74 1.21
CA THR A 187 10.54 25.67 1.61
C THR A 187 11.90 25.14 1.22
N GLU A 188 12.81 26.04 0.93
CA GLU A 188 14.19 25.71 0.68
C GLU A 188 14.93 25.39 1.99
N ASN A 189 15.85 24.42 1.92
CA ASN A 189 16.80 24.13 3.00
C ASN A 189 18.23 24.12 2.44
N ALA A 190 18.91 25.23 2.58
CA ALA A 190 20.27 25.41 2.11
C ALA A 190 21.27 24.46 2.83
N ALA A 191 21.03 24.15 4.11
CA ALA A 191 21.90 23.28 4.91
C ALA A 191 21.92 21.84 4.40
N LEU A 192 20.79 21.34 3.85
CA LEU A 192 20.66 20.02 3.25
C LEU A 192 20.74 20.04 1.73
N GLY A 193 20.99 21.20 1.11
CA GLY A 193 21.03 21.35 -0.35
C GLY A 193 19.68 21.10 -1.03
N ARG A 194 18.55 21.17 -0.30
CA ARG A 194 17.21 20.93 -0.80
C ARG A 194 16.59 22.23 -1.29
N LYS A 195 16.16 22.22 -2.56
CA LYS A 195 15.45 23.35 -3.16
C LYS A 195 13.94 23.20 -2.96
N ALA A 196 13.22 24.32 -2.87
CA ALA A 196 11.75 24.30 -2.89
C ALA A 196 11.23 23.77 -4.24
N GLY A 197 10.07 23.12 -4.20
CA GLY A 197 9.41 22.51 -5.35
C GLY A 197 9.54 20.99 -5.40
N ILE A 198 9.08 20.43 -6.50
CA ILE A 198 9.04 18.98 -6.73
C ILE A 198 10.47 18.44 -6.89
N GLN A 199 10.81 17.44 -6.10
CA GLN A 199 12.09 16.76 -6.18
C GLN A 199 12.08 15.71 -7.30
N ASN A 200 13.26 15.41 -7.84
CA ASN A 200 13.38 14.39 -8.87
C ASN A 200 13.46 12.96 -8.29
N ASP A 201 13.86 12.85 -7.03
CA ASP A 201 13.93 11.56 -6.36
C ASP A 201 12.56 11.18 -5.84
N THR A 202 12.19 9.92 -6.04
CA THR A 202 10.92 9.35 -5.57
C THR A 202 11.13 8.50 -4.33
N LEU A 203 10.12 8.49 -3.45
CA LEU A 203 10.08 7.63 -2.29
C LEU A 203 9.54 6.25 -2.66
N ALA A 204 10.24 5.23 -2.20
CA ALA A 204 9.83 3.83 -2.33
C ALA A 204 8.61 3.51 -1.44
N PRO A 205 7.93 2.38 -1.65
CA PRO A 205 6.88 1.92 -0.74
C PRO A 205 7.34 1.86 0.71
N GLY A 206 6.51 2.39 1.60
CA GLY A 206 6.83 2.51 3.02
C GLY A 206 5.94 3.51 3.75
N LEU A 207 6.23 3.72 5.03
CA LEU A 207 5.53 4.65 5.89
C LEU A 207 6.44 5.84 6.22
N TYR A 208 6.02 7.04 5.86
CA TYR A 208 6.82 8.25 5.99
C TYR A 208 6.13 9.30 6.86
N PRO A 209 6.84 9.85 7.86
CA PRO A 209 6.33 10.97 8.64
C PRO A 209 6.48 12.26 7.82
N VAL A 210 5.39 12.98 7.64
CA VAL A 210 5.35 14.20 6.83
C VAL A 210 5.04 15.41 7.69
N ASN A 211 5.94 16.38 7.68
CA ASN A 211 5.65 17.70 8.19
C ASN A 211 4.91 18.52 7.10
N PRO A 212 3.59 18.77 7.25
CA PRO A 212 2.82 19.48 6.23
C PRO A 212 3.23 20.95 6.06
N ARG A 213 4.08 21.46 6.95
CA ARG A 213 4.66 22.82 6.83
C ARG A 213 5.95 22.85 6.00
N GLU A 214 6.61 21.71 5.86
CA GLU A 214 7.87 21.57 5.13
C GLU A 214 7.68 20.94 3.76
N MET A 215 6.95 19.83 3.72
CA MET A 215 6.84 19.02 2.51
C MET A 215 5.45 18.42 2.35
N GLN A 216 5.13 18.13 1.12
CA GLN A 216 3.97 17.36 0.70
C GLN A 216 4.45 16.13 -0.04
N ILE A 217 3.76 15.00 0.10
CA ILE A 217 4.02 13.78 -0.67
C ILE A 217 2.77 13.49 -1.49
N ASP A 218 2.96 13.47 -2.80
CA ASP A 218 1.94 13.05 -3.75
C ASP A 218 2.19 11.59 -4.10
N VAL A 219 1.20 10.72 -3.81
CA VAL A 219 1.31 9.28 -4.06
C VAL A 219 0.82 8.99 -5.47
N VAL A 220 1.73 8.50 -6.30
CA VAL A 220 1.52 8.27 -7.74
C VAL A 220 1.54 6.77 -8.01
N SER A 221 0.54 6.26 -8.71
CA SER A 221 0.55 4.88 -9.21
C SER A 221 1.61 4.71 -10.31
N ILE A 222 2.46 3.71 -10.16
CA ILE A 222 3.46 3.31 -11.16
C ILE A 222 3.04 2.05 -11.93
N GLY A 223 1.82 1.58 -11.70
CA GLY A 223 1.24 0.48 -12.44
C GLY A 223 0.77 0.90 -13.83
N PHE A 224 0.39 -0.10 -14.62
CA PHE A 224 -0.28 0.15 -15.89
C PHE A 224 -1.77 0.39 -15.66
N ASN A 225 -2.28 1.48 -16.20
CA ASN A 225 -3.69 1.84 -16.26
C ASN A 225 -4.22 1.51 -17.64
N ALA A 226 -5.45 1.05 -17.70
CA ALA A 226 -6.14 0.79 -18.95
C ALA A 226 -7.21 1.86 -19.17
N GLU A 227 -7.13 2.53 -20.31
CA GLU A 227 -8.14 3.49 -20.75
C GLU A 227 -8.87 2.91 -21.94
N GLU A 228 -10.19 2.88 -21.86
CA GLU A 228 -11.06 2.38 -22.91
C GLU A 228 -11.96 3.49 -23.44
N ILE A 229 -11.71 3.90 -24.67
CA ILE A 229 -12.60 4.80 -25.41
C ILE A 229 -13.51 3.93 -26.25
N SER A 230 -14.73 3.72 -25.79
CA SER A 230 -15.73 2.89 -26.45
C SER A 230 -16.85 3.73 -27.03
N THR A 231 -17.39 3.25 -28.14
CA THR A 231 -18.59 3.80 -28.77
C THR A 231 -19.80 3.32 -27.98
N ASP A 232 -20.63 4.26 -27.50
CA ASP A 232 -21.87 3.89 -26.85
C ASP A 232 -22.82 3.21 -27.86
N LYS A 233 -23.60 2.28 -27.37
CA LYS A 233 -24.55 1.52 -28.18
C LYS A 233 -25.97 2.00 -27.92
N ILE A 234 -26.77 2.13 -28.97
CA ILE A 234 -28.18 2.50 -28.84
C ILE A 234 -28.87 1.39 -28.05
N LYS A 235 -29.57 1.76 -26.99
CA LYS A 235 -30.37 0.84 -26.18
C LYS A 235 -31.84 0.93 -26.59
N ASP A 236 -32.48 -0.20 -26.74
CA ASP A 236 -33.92 -0.30 -26.95
C ASP A 236 -34.71 0.12 -25.71
N LYS A 237 -36.02 0.32 -25.84
CA LYS A 237 -36.93 0.71 -24.73
C LYS A 237 -36.84 -0.20 -23.49
N ASN A 238 -36.34 -1.41 -23.65
CA ASN A 238 -36.12 -2.39 -22.59
C ASN A 238 -34.71 -2.35 -21.99
N GLY A 239 -33.85 -1.40 -22.40
CA GLY A 239 -32.47 -1.29 -21.91
C GLY A 239 -31.48 -2.30 -22.54
N GLN A 240 -31.93 -3.09 -23.51
CA GLN A 240 -31.06 -3.98 -24.25
C GLN A 240 -30.43 -3.27 -25.45
N ILE A 241 -29.23 -3.71 -25.87
CA ILE A 241 -28.55 -3.15 -27.03
C ILE A 241 -29.42 -3.35 -28.27
N ALA A 242 -29.68 -2.26 -29.01
CA ALA A 242 -30.40 -2.33 -30.25
C ALA A 242 -29.51 -2.87 -31.38
N PHE A 243 -29.99 -3.89 -32.09
CA PHE A 243 -29.33 -4.44 -33.25
C PHE A 243 -30.01 -3.90 -34.51
N ASP A 244 -29.24 -3.74 -35.57
CA ASP A 244 -29.80 -3.40 -36.87
C ASP A 244 -30.40 -4.64 -37.54
N GLU A 245 -31.02 -4.46 -38.74
CA GLU A 245 -31.59 -5.58 -39.53
C GLU A 245 -30.56 -6.65 -39.92
N SER A 246 -29.25 -6.33 -39.80
CA SER A 246 -28.13 -7.23 -40.08
C SER A 246 -27.63 -7.95 -38.85
N GLY A 247 -28.20 -7.67 -37.65
CA GLY A 247 -27.81 -8.28 -36.39
C GLY A 247 -26.56 -7.63 -35.75
N GLU A 248 -26.17 -6.43 -36.17
CA GLU A 248 -25.06 -5.72 -35.58
C GLU A 248 -25.52 -4.60 -34.62
N GLU A 249 -24.67 -4.33 -33.64
CA GLU A 249 -24.91 -3.29 -32.65
C GLU A 249 -24.85 -1.88 -33.28
N GLN A 250 -25.86 -1.06 -33.02
CA GLN A 250 -25.93 0.29 -33.56
C GLN A 250 -25.12 1.24 -32.66
N PRO A 251 -24.07 1.93 -33.19
CA PRO A 251 -23.33 2.94 -32.44
C PRO A 251 -24.18 4.21 -32.25
N VAL A 252 -24.06 4.82 -31.08
CA VAL A 252 -24.61 6.16 -30.85
C VAL A 252 -23.77 7.17 -31.63
N PRO A 253 -24.39 8.06 -32.42
CA PRO A 253 -23.66 9.12 -33.10
C PRO A 253 -22.86 9.97 -32.10
N ASP A 254 -21.62 10.29 -32.49
CA ASP A 254 -20.69 11.14 -31.74
C ASP A 254 -20.11 10.56 -30.42
N THR A 255 -20.24 9.24 -30.21
CA THR A 255 -19.55 8.53 -29.14
C THR A 255 -18.37 7.72 -29.70
N GLY A 256 -17.39 7.41 -28.85
CA GLY A 256 -16.14 6.78 -29.28
C GLY A 256 -15.26 7.70 -30.14
N ILE A 257 -14.33 7.14 -30.87
CA ILE A 257 -13.45 7.89 -31.76
C ILE A 257 -14.08 7.94 -33.16
N GLY A 258 -14.68 9.07 -33.50
CA GLY A 258 -15.28 9.30 -34.82
C GLY A 258 -14.34 10.07 -35.76
N PHE A 259 -14.23 9.61 -37.01
CA PHE A 259 -13.47 10.30 -38.05
C PHE A 259 -14.05 10.00 -39.45
N PRO A 260 -13.87 10.91 -40.42
CA PRO A 260 -14.19 10.62 -41.82
C PRO A 260 -13.08 9.79 -42.45
N SER A 261 -13.41 8.74 -43.19
CA SER A 261 -12.46 8.02 -44.04
C SER A 261 -12.04 8.88 -45.23
N SER A 262 -11.01 8.45 -45.98
CA SER A 262 -10.58 9.11 -47.22
C SER A 262 -11.69 9.13 -48.28
N ASP A 263 -12.61 8.19 -48.21
CA ASP A 263 -13.78 8.05 -49.11
C ASP A 263 -14.99 8.89 -48.64
N GLY A 264 -14.86 9.64 -47.52
CA GLY A 264 -15.89 10.54 -46.98
C GLY A 264 -16.92 9.88 -46.06
N PHE A 265 -16.78 8.62 -45.72
CA PHE A 265 -17.69 7.92 -44.80
C PHE A 265 -17.33 8.18 -43.36
N LYS A 266 -18.33 8.41 -42.51
CA LYS A 266 -18.13 8.58 -41.07
C LYS A 266 -17.92 7.20 -40.41
N ILE A 267 -16.74 7.01 -39.84
CA ILE A 267 -16.33 5.78 -39.16
C ILE A 267 -16.23 6.05 -37.68
N HIS A 268 -16.70 5.12 -36.85
CA HIS A 268 -16.50 5.12 -35.42
C HIS A 268 -15.65 3.91 -35.03
N MET A 269 -14.80 4.10 -34.00
CA MET A 269 -13.94 3.02 -33.52
C MET A 269 -13.78 3.04 -32.02
N ASP A 270 -13.61 1.84 -31.48
CA ASP A 270 -13.24 1.63 -30.09
C ASP A 270 -11.73 1.46 -30.00
N PHE A 271 -11.14 2.11 -29.00
CA PHE A 271 -9.71 2.06 -28.76
C PHE A 271 -9.43 1.77 -27.29
N SER A 272 -8.49 0.88 -27.03
CA SER A 272 -7.98 0.63 -25.68
C SER A 272 -6.50 0.95 -25.62
N ALA A 273 -6.09 1.75 -24.65
CA ALA A 273 -4.70 2.04 -24.37
C ALA A 273 -4.31 1.53 -22.99
N VAL A 274 -3.23 0.79 -22.90
CA VAL A 274 -2.61 0.44 -21.62
C VAL A 274 -1.31 1.19 -21.49
N TRP A 275 -1.28 2.07 -20.52
CA TRP A 275 -0.19 3.01 -20.30
C TRP A 275 0.22 3.06 -18.83
N GLY A 276 1.42 3.50 -18.55
CA GLY A 276 1.93 3.60 -17.19
C GLY A 276 2.99 4.66 -17.04
N ILE A 277 3.29 4.98 -15.81
CA ILE A 277 4.32 5.95 -15.42
C ILE A 277 5.45 5.18 -14.75
N MET A 278 6.67 5.37 -15.24
CA MET A 278 7.84 4.80 -14.58
C MET A 278 8.21 5.62 -13.33
N PRO A 279 8.75 5.02 -12.26
CA PRO A 279 9.09 5.72 -11.02
C PRO A 279 9.92 6.99 -11.24
N VAL A 280 10.90 6.92 -12.15
CA VAL A 280 11.80 8.05 -12.47
C VAL A 280 11.05 9.20 -13.16
N GLN A 281 9.95 8.91 -13.85
CA GLN A 281 9.18 9.90 -14.61
C GLN A 281 8.07 10.57 -13.76
N ALA A 282 7.71 9.96 -12.63
CA ALA A 282 6.63 10.44 -11.77
C ALA A 282 6.78 11.92 -11.34
N PRO A 283 7.96 12.43 -10.96
CA PRO A 283 8.12 13.85 -10.60
C PRO A 283 7.84 14.79 -11.77
N ASP A 284 8.28 14.44 -12.99
CA ASP A 284 8.04 15.25 -14.18
C ASP A 284 6.57 15.26 -14.59
N ILE A 285 5.89 14.15 -14.41
CA ILE A 285 4.46 14.03 -14.66
C ILE A 285 3.68 14.93 -13.70
N ILE A 286 3.96 14.85 -12.40
CA ILE A 286 3.31 15.73 -11.40
C ILE A 286 3.61 17.20 -11.69
N ARG A 287 4.84 17.52 -12.08
CA ARG A 287 5.25 18.92 -12.41
C ARG A 287 4.49 19.48 -13.60
N ARG A 288 4.21 18.65 -14.62
CA ARG A 288 3.56 19.08 -15.88
C ARG A 288 2.04 19.02 -15.83
N PHE A 289 1.50 17.99 -15.22
CA PHE A 289 0.07 17.66 -15.30
C PHE A 289 -0.66 17.72 -13.98
N GLY A 290 0.03 17.61 -12.86
CA GLY A 290 -0.50 17.68 -11.49
C GLY A 290 -0.85 16.33 -10.91
N ASN A 291 -1.68 15.52 -11.55
CA ASN A 291 -2.08 14.19 -11.11
C ASN A 291 -2.25 13.22 -12.28
N ILE A 292 -2.50 11.95 -11.97
CA ILE A 292 -2.69 10.89 -12.97
C ILE A 292 -3.98 11.11 -13.76
N ASP A 293 -5.08 11.48 -13.10
CA ASP A 293 -6.36 11.73 -13.77
C ASP A 293 -6.25 12.87 -14.79
N ALA A 294 -5.44 13.88 -14.48
CA ALA A 294 -5.15 14.95 -15.42
C ALA A 294 -4.31 14.48 -16.62
N VAL A 295 -3.42 13.50 -16.44
CA VAL A 295 -2.71 12.86 -17.56
C VAL A 295 -3.67 12.13 -18.46
N GLU A 296 -4.57 11.36 -17.89
CA GLU A 296 -5.60 10.61 -18.62
C GLU A 296 -6.46 11.56 -19.44
N GLN A 297 -7.11 12.54 -18.78
CA GLN A 297 -8.05 13.44 -19.43
C GLN A 297 -7.41 14.44 -20.39
N LYS A 298 -6.20 14.92 -20.11
CA LYS A 298 -5.54 15.97 -20.90
C LYS A 298 -4.54 15.46 -21.94
N VAL A 299 -4.05 14.23 -21.74
CA VAL A 299 -3.03 13.65 -22.62
C VAL A 299 -3.52 12.39 -23.30
N ILE A 300 -3.89 11.38 -22.52
CA ILE A 300 -4.18 10.04 -23.07
C ILE A 300 -5.39 10.10 -24.01
N ILE A 301 -6.55 10.50 -23.50
CA ILE A 301 -7.78 10.55 -24.27
C ILE A 301 -7.64 11.43 -25.53
N PRO A 302 -7.20 12.71 -25.44
CA PRO A 302 -7.10 13.55 -26.63
C PRO A 302 -6.04 13.06 -27.64
N GLN A 303 -4.96 12.44 -27.17
CA GLN A 303 -3.95 11.90 -28.09
C GLN A 303 -4.44 10.63 -28.77
N CYS A 304 -5.15 9.73 -28.07
CA CYS A 304 -5.82 8.58 -28.68
C CYS A 304 -6.74 9.03 -29.81
N GLU A 305 -7.64 9.96 -29.53
CA GLU A 305 -8.56 10.50 -30.53
C GLU A 305 -7.85 11.13 -31.72
N SER A 306 -6.87 11.97 -31.45
CA SER A 306 -6.12 12.71 -32.49
C SER A 306 -5.35 11.75 -33.40
N ILE A 307 -4.64 10.78 -32.85
CA ILE A 307 -3.83 9.83 -33.60
C ILE A 307 -4.71 8.89 -34.43
N CYS A 308 -5.76 8.36 -33.82
CA CYS A 308 -6.71 7.49 -34.51
C CYS A 308 -7.40 8.23 -35.65
N ARG A 309 -7.84 9.48 -35.42
CA ARG A 309 -8.46 10.34 -36.41
C ARG A 309 -7.48 10.66 -37.56
N ASN A 310 -6.27 11.08 -37.25
CA ASN A 310 -5.26 11.47 -38.25
C ASN A 310 -4.79 10.31 -39.12
N ASN A 311 -4.64 9.13 -38.57
CA ASN A 311 -4.25 7.94 -39.33
C ASN A 311 -5.45 7.27 -40.00
N GLY A 312 -6.61 7.24 -39.34
CA GLY A 312 -7.82 6.64 -39.89
C GLY A 312 -8.36 7.41 -41.11
N SER A 313 -8.29 8.74 -41.11
CA SER A 313 -8.75 9.55 -42.25
C SER A 313 -7.89 9.43 -43.51
N LYS A 314 -6.73 8.79 -43.44
CA LYS A 314 -5.90 8.50 -44.62
C LYS A 314 -6.35 7.26 -45.38
N LEU A 315 -7.11 6.38 -44.75
CA LEU A 315 -7.52 5.10 -45.26
C LEU A 315 -8.97 5.12 -45.72
N GLY A 316 -9.28 4.34 -46.74
CA GLY A 316 -10.64 4.08 -47.20
C GLY A 316 -11.41 3.18 -46.23
N ALA A 317 -12.72 3.32 -46.21
CA ALA A 317 -13.57 2.48 -45.36
C ALA A 317 -13.40 0.99 -45.64
N VAL A 318 -13.17 0.62 -46.92
CA VAL A 318 -12.90 -0.76 -47.33
C VAL A 318 -11.56 -1.27 -46.82
N GLU A 319 -10.53 -0.42 -46.85
CA GLU A 319 -9.18 -0.78 -46.39
C GLU A 319 -9.13 -1.04 -44.87
N LEU A 320 -9.97 -0.38 -44.12
CA LEU A 320 -10.12 -0.62 -42.68
C LEU A 320 -10.82 -1.92 -42.32
N LEU A 321 -11.56 -2.52 -43.27
CA LEU A 321 -12.19 -3.85 -43.13
C LEU A 321 -11.24 -5.00 -43.45
N VAL A 322 -10.30 -4.79 -44.38
CA VAL A 322 -9.40 -5.86 -44.86
C VAL A 322 -8.27 -6.10 -43.85
N GLY A 323 -8.01 -7.37 -43.54
CA GLY A 323 -7.10 -7.77 -42.45
C GLY A 323 -5.71 -7.18 -42.50
N ASP A 324 -5.05 -7.16 -43.68
CA ASP A 324 -3.68 -6.66 -43.82
C ASP A 324 -3.58 -5.14 -43.62
N SER A 325 -4.52 -4.39 -44.17
CA SER A 325 -4.55 -2.93 -44.02
C SER A 325 -4.92 -2.52 -42.60
N ARG A 326 -5.80 -3.25 -41.96
CA ARG A 326 -6.16 -3.07 -40.55
C ARG A 326 -4.97 -3.31 -39.61
N GLN A 327 -4.15 -4.33 -39.87
CA GLN A 327 -2.94 -4.60 -39.09
C GLN A 327 -1.91 -3.49 -39.26
N LYS A 328 -1.71 -2.98 -40.48
CA LYS A 328 -0.81 -1.84 -40.74
C LYS A 328 -1.29 -0.59 -40.02
N PHE A 329 -2.57 -0.28 -40.12
CA PHE A 329 -3.20 0.84 -39.41
C PHE A 329 -2.98 0.75 -37.89
N GLN A 330 -3.20 -0.42 -37.32
CA GLN A 330 -2.96 -0.62 -35.88
C GLN A 330 -1.48 -0.41 -35.51
N ALA A 331 -0.56 -0.94 -36.29
CA ALA A 331 0.87 -0.77 -36.05
C ALA A 331 1.32 0.70 -36.18
N GLU A 332 0.76 1.44 -37.14
CA GLU A 332 1.01 2.88 -37.31
C GLU A 332 0.47 3.70 -36.12
N VAL A 333 -0.76 3.40 -35.69
CA VAL A 333 -1.39 4.04 -34.51
C VAL A 333 -0.57 3.76 -33.26
N ASP A 334 -0.21 2.51 -33.01
CA ASP A 334 0.59 2.12 -31.83
C ASP A 334 1.96 2.81 -31.84
N THR A 335 2.63 2.82 -32.98
CA THR A 335 3.95 3.48 -33.14
C THR A 335 3.86 5.00 -32.92
N ALA A 336 2.85 5.64 -33.51
CA ALA A 336 2.63 7.07 -33.37
C ALA A 336 2.28 7.44 -31.92
N PHE A 337 1.44 6.62 -31.27
CA PHE A 337 1.03 6.83 -29.89
C PHE A 337 2.20 6.63 -28.93
N ASN A 338 2.97 5.57 -29.09
CA ASN A 338 4.17 5.33 -28.29
C ASN A 338 5.18 6.47 -28.40
N LYS A 339 5.42 6.98 -29.60
CA LYS A 339 6.31 8.12 -29.83
C LYS A 339 5.87 9.36 -29.05
N ILE A 340 4.59 9.74 -29.16
CA ILE A 340 4.06 10.94 -28.51
C ILE A 340 4.05 10.79 -26.99
N LEU A 341 3.67 9.63 -26.47
CA LEU A 341 3.65 9.39 -25.03
C LEU A 341 5.06 9.38 -24.44
N LYS A 342 6.02 8.79 -25.15
CA LYS A 342 7.43 8.77 -24.75
C LYS A 342 8.03 10.17 -24.64
N GLU A 343 7.70 11.09 -25.56
CA GLU A 343 8.10 12.49 -25.50
C GLU A 343 7.53 13.22 -24.26
N LYS A 344 6.40 12.76 -23.75
CA LYS A 344 5.76 13.30 -22.54
C LYS A 344 6.21 12.59 -21.26
N GLY A 345 7.04 11.56 -21.35
CA GLY A 345 7.51 10.77 -20.20
C GLY A 345 6.50 9.73 -19.72
N ILE A 346 5.62 9.27 -20.59
CA ILE A 346 4.62 8.23 -20.30
C ILE A 346 5.01 6.97 -21.10
N SER A 347 4.94 5.81 -20.45
CA SER A 347 5.23 4.53 -21.08
C SER A 347 3.95 3.90 -21.59
N LEU A 348 3.89 3.60 -22.88
CA LEU A 348 2.81 2.82 -23.48
C LEU A 348 3.20 1.35 -23.45
N LEU A 349 2.30 0.50 -22.99
CA LEU A 349 2.44 -0.95 -23.10
C LEU A 349 1.89 -1.42 -24.45
N TYR A 350 0.68 -1.01 -24.77
CA TYR A 350 0.09 -1.18 -26.10
C TYR A 350 -1.09 -0.23 -26.29
N GLY A 351 -1.35 0.11 -27.57
CA GLY A 351 -2.56 0.77 -28.03
C GLY A 351 -3.29 -0.14 -29.01
N LEU A 352 -4.51 -0.54 -28.71
CA LEU A 352 -5.28 -1.54 -29.46
C LEU A 352 -6.56 -0.95 -30.02
N VAL A 353 -6.71 -1.05 -31.34
CA VAL A 353 -8.00 -0.81 -32.02
C VAL A 353 -8.87 -2.05 -31.84
N ARG A 354 -9.96 -1.92 -31.06
CA ARG A 354 -10.84 -3.04 -30.71
C ARG A 354 -11.88 -3.31 -31.78
N HIS A 355 -12.74 -2.35 -32.02
CA HIS A 355 -13.83 -2.46 -32.99
C HIS A 355 -13.83 -1.24 -33.92
N ILE A 356 -14.21 -1.45 -35.18
CA ILE A 356 -14.37 -0.39 -36.18
C ILE A 356 -15.78 -0.51 -36.74
N TYR A 357 -16.60 0.51 -36.50
CA TYR A 357 -17.99 0.58 -36.98
C TYR A 357 -18.02 1.34 -38.30
N ILE A 358 -18.38 0.60 -39.35
CA ILE A 358 -18.50 1.13 -40.72
C ILE A 358 -19.97 1.21 -41.09
N PRO A 359 -20.41 2.32 -41.75
CA PRO A 359 -21.78 2.47 -42.16
C PRO A 359 -22.28 1.33 -43.04
N LYS A 360 -23.56 0.99 -42.92
CA LYS A 360 -24.20 -0.11 -43.63
C LYS A 360 -24.10 0.02 -45.14
N GLU A 361 -24.19 1.25 -45.66
CA GLU A 361 -24.11 1.57 -47.08
C GLU A 361 -22.79 1.12 -47.74
N VAL A 362 -21.70 1.05 -46.95
CA VAL A 362 -20.38 0.59 -47.41
C VAL A 362 -20.24 -0.91 -47.19
N ARG A 363 -20.66 -1.39 -46.03
CA ARG A 363 -20.49 -2.77 -45.60
C ARG A 363 -21.27 -3.77 -46.43
N GLU A 364 -22.56 -3.50 -46.73
CA GLU A 364 -23.39 -4.43 -47.47
C GLU A 364 -22.90 -4.75 -48.92
N PRO A 365 -22.50 -3.75 -49.74
CA PRO A 365 -21.93 -4.05 -51.05
C PRO A 365 -20.66 -4.90 -51.00
N ILE A 366 -19.80 -4.62 -50.00
CA ILE A 366 -18.54 -5.34 -49.81
C ILE A 366 -18.80 -6.78 -49.38
N GLN A 367 -19.70 -7.01 -48.41
CA GLN A 367 -20.09 -8.34 -47.98
C GLN A 367 -20.71 -9.14 -49.14
N LYS A 368 -21.58 -8.51 -49.92
CA LYS A 368 -22.16 -9.15 -51.12
C LYS A 368 -21.08 -9.49 -52.16
N GLY A 369 -20.11 -8.63 -52.36
CA GLY A 369 -18.95 -8.88 -53.22
C GLY A 369 -18.13 -10.07 -52.72
N TYR A 370 -17.71 -10.08 -51.46
CA TYR A 370 -16.96 -11.21 -50.89
C TYR A 370 -17.72 -12.52 -50.89
N VAL A 371 -19.02 -12.48 -50.61
CA VAL A 371 -19.88 -13.68 -50.69
C VAL A 371 -19.97 -14.18 -52.14
N ALA A 372 -20.06 -13.27 -53.12
CA ALA A 372 -20.09 -13.66 -54.53
C ALA A 372 -18.74 -14.27 -54.98
N ASP A 373 -17.61 -13.69 -54.57
CA ASP A 373 -16.27 -14.19 -54.83
C ASP A 373 -16.03 -15.56 -54.17
N GLU A 374 -16.46 -15.72 -52.91
CA GLU A 374 -16.36 -16.99 -52.19
C GLU A 374 -17.23 -18.06 -52.80
N LEU A 375 -18.45 -17.69 -53.22
CA LEU A 375 -19.31 -18.59 -53.98
C LEU A 375 -18.70 -19.00 -55.32
N ALA A 376 -18.03 -18.09 -56.05
CA ALA A 376 -17.32 -18.40 -57.27
C ALA A 376 -16.13 -19.33 -56.99
N LEU A 377 -15.37 -19.08 -55.93
CA LEU A 377 -14.28 -19.94 -55.50
C LEU A 377 -14.78 -21.32 -55.09
N THR A 378 -15.84 -21.36 -54.29
CA THR A 378 -16.48 -22.61 -53.87
C THR A 378 -16.97 -23.43 -55.08
N ARG A 379 -17.63 -22.81 -56.07
CA ARG A 379 -18.04 -23.47 -57.32
C ARG A 379 -16.87 -24.01 -58.12
N THR A 380 -15.76 -23.27 -58.19
CA THR A 380 -14.53 -23.77 -58.83
C THR A 380 -13.91 -24.92 -58.08
N GLN A 381 -13.94 -24.90 -56.75
CA GLN A 381 -13.51 -26.00 -55.89
C GLN A 381 -14.44 -27.22 -56.04
N GLU A 382 -15.76 -27.00 -56.03
CA GLU A 382 -16.72 -28.06 -56.24
C GLU A 382 -16.55 -28.74 -57.60
N THR A 383 -16.34 -27.95 -58.68
CA THR A 383 -16.05 -28.50 -60.00
C THR A 383 -14.72 -29.25 -60.08
N THR A 384 -13.70 -28.79 -59.39
CA THR A 384 -12.41 -29.50 -59.29
C THR A 384 -12.53 -30.74 -58.43
N THR A 385 -13.28 -30.68 -57.34
CA THR A 385 -13.57 -31.85 -56.49
C THR A 385 -14.37 -32.91 -57.26
N ALA A 386 -15.43 -32.49 -57.95
CA ALA A 386 -16.22 -33.41 -58.80
C ALA A 386 -15.38 -34.09 -59.90
N LYS A 387 -14.44 -33.32 -60.51
CA LYS A 387 -13.49 -33.90 -61.49
C LYS A 387 -12.51 -34.87 -60.83
N MET A 388 -12.03 -34.53 -59.59
CA MET A 388 -11.16 -35.41 -58.83
C MET A 388 -11.88 -36.67 -58.36
N GLU A 389 -13.13 -36.52 -57.90
CA GLU A 389 -13.99 -37.71 -57.57
C GLU A 389 -14.27 -38.63 -58.76
N ALA A 390 -14.54 -38.03 -59.92
CA ALA A 390 -14.69 -38.82 -61.12
C ALA A 390 -13.44 -39.62 -61.49
N ARG A 391 -12.27 -38.98 -61.41
CA ARG A 391 -10.96 -39.63 -61.56
C ARG A 391 -10.65 -40.64 -60.46
N LEU A 392 -11.06 -40.34 -59.24
CA LEU A 392 -10.89 -41.27 -58.11
C LEU A 392 -11.74 -42.55 -58.36
N ARG A 393 -13.01 -42.40 -58.77
CA ARG A 393 -13.88 -43.55 -59.11
C ARG A 393 -13.31 -44.38 -60.26
N GLU A 394 -12.74 -43.75 -61.33
CA GLU A 394 -12.04 -44.47 -62.38
C GLU A 394 -10.79 -45.20 -61.86
N ALA A 395 -10.03 -44.56 -60.98
CA ALA A 395 -8.84 -45.16 -60.33
C ALA A 395 -9.23 -46.28 -59.35
N GLU A 396 -10.29 -46.06 -58.55
CA GLU A 396 -10.82 -47.10 -57.64
C GLU A 396 -11.27 -48.36 -58.41
N GLN A 397 -11.95 -48.19 -59.56
CA GLN A 397 -12.33 -49.32 -60.38
C GLN A 397 -11.12 -50.05 -60.96
N LYS A 398 -10.06 -49.31 -61.35
CA LYS A 398 -8.81 -49.93 -61.78
C LYS A 398 -8.10 -50.66 -60.66
N VAL A 399 -8.10 -50.03 -59.47
CA VAL A 399 -7.46 -50.59 -58.25
C VAL A 399 -8.24 -51.81 -57.75
N LEU A 400 -9.57 -51.80 -57.81
CA LEU A 400 -10.41 -52.98 -57.48
C LEU A 400 -10.11 -54.20 -58.38
N LEU A 401 -9.82 -53.95 -59.66
CA LEU A 401 -9.41 -54.99 -60.60
C LEU A 401 -7.98 -55.52 -60.28
N GLU A 402 -7.06 -54.68 -59.89
CA GLU A 402 -5.71 -55.08 -59.45
C GLU A 402 -5.68 -55.63 -58.04
N ALA A 403 -6.47 -55.05 -57.09
CA ALA A 403 -6.57 -55.54 -55.73
C ALA A 403 -7.11 -56.95 -55.63
N ALA A 404 -8.05 -57.33 -56.51
CA ALA A 404 -8.52 -58.71 -56.59
C ALA A 404 -7.38 -59.71 -56.98
N ARG A 405 -6.36 -59.23 -57.68
CA ARG A 405 -5.15 -60.03 -58.01
C ARG A 405 -4.14 -60.11 -56.90
N ILE A 406 -4.07 -59.05 -56.05
CA ILE A 406 -3.05 -58.95 -55.02
C ILE A 406 -3.51 -59.55 -53.68
N ILE A 407 -4.83 -59.66 -53.44
CA ILE A 407 -5.42 -60.08 -52.16
C ILE A 407 -4.97 -61.51 -51.75
N GLU A 408 -4.72 -62.39 -52.70
CA GLU A 408 -4.20 -63.74 -52.33
C GLU A 408 -2.72 -63.76 -51.92
N GLY A 409 -1.89 -62.83 -52.49
CA GLY A 409 -0.47 -62.72 -52.14
C GLY A 409 -0.27 -61.99 -50.83
N THR A 410 -1.16 -61.03 -50.49
CA THR A 410 -0.99 -60.18 -49.27
C THR A 410 -1.50 -60.87 -48.00
N LYS A 411 -2.38 -61.82 -48.05
CA LYS A 411 -2.87 -62.55 -46.86
C LYS A 411 -1.73 -63.19 -46.03
N LYS A 412 -0.72 -63.69 -46.76
CA LYS A 412 0.46 -64.29 -46.09
C LYS A 412 1.39 -63.27 -45.49
N LEU A 413 1.59 -62.13 -46.19
CA LEU A 413 2.46 -61.06 -45.72
C LEU A 413 1.86 -60.27 -44.52
N VAL A 414 0.52 -60.07 -44.53
CA VAL A 414 -0.20 -59.42 -43.45
C VAL A 414 -0.16 -60.25 -42.14
N ALA A 415 -0.22 -61.57 -42.26
CA ALA A 415 -0.11 -62.42 -41.08
C ALA A 415 1.27 -62.36 -40.44
N GLU A 416 2.35 -62.32 -41.24
CA GLU A 416 3.73 -62.18 -40.73
C GLU A 416 4.00 -60.77 -40.16
N THR A 417 3.52 -59.73 -40.82
CA THR A 417 3.69 -58.34 -40.35
C THR A 417 2.89 -58.05 -39.08
N LYS A 418 1.71 -58.69 -38.97
CA LYS A 418 0.85 -58.54 -37.77
C LYS A 418 1.48 -59.22 -36.54
N ALA A 419 2.12 -60.37 -36.75
CA ALA A 419 2.83 -61.05 -35.66
C ALA A 419 4.08 -60.31 -35.21
N THR A 420 4.81 -59.68 -36.16
CA THR A 420 5.98 -58.83 -35.82
C THR A 420 5.57 -57.51 -35.16
N GLY A 421 4.51 -56.85 -35.68
CA GLY A 421 4.02 -55.60 -35.10
C GLY A 421 3.42 -55.77 -33.70
N GLN A 422 2.77 -56.89 -33.43
CA GLN A 422 2.31 -57.19 -32.07
C GLN A 422 3.47 -57.36 -31.11
N LYS A 423 4.53 -58.02 -31.53
CA LYS A 423 5.72 -58.21 -30.70
C LYS A 423 6.45 -56.91 -30.43
N GLU A 424 6.55 -56.01 -31.41
CA GLU A 424 7.12 -54.68 -31.23
C GLU A 424 6.25 -53.76 -30.35
N SER A 425 4.90 -53.82 -30.55
CA SER A 425 3.95 -53.05 -29.73
C SER A 425 4.01 -53.45 -28.25
N GLU A 426 4.12 -54.76 -27.97
CA GLU A 426 4.24 -55.22 -26.58
C GLU A 426 5.59 -54.81 -25.96
N THR A 427 6.67 -54.79 -26.76
CA THR A 427 7.98 -54.36 -26.26
C THR A 427 7.98 -52.84 -26.00
N ILE A 428 7.40 -52.01 -26.88
CA ILE A 428 7.28 -50.57 -26.70
C ILE A 428 6.37 -50.26 -25.51
N ALA A 429 5.26 -50.95 -25.35
CA ALA A 429 4.37 -50.80 -24.20
C ALA A 429 5.08 -51.09 -22.88
N ALA A 430 5.83 -52.20 -22.84
CA ALA A 430 6.60 -52.55 -21.65
C ALA A 430 7.75 -51.54 -21.33
N GLU A 431 8.43 -51.02 -22.38
CA GLU A 431 9.42 -49.95 -22.21
C GLU A 431 8.82 -48.62 -21.75
N THR A 432 7.61 -48.31 -22.29
CA THR A 432 6.92 -47.07 -21.91
C THR A 432 6.43 -47.15 -20.48
N GLU A 433 5.86 -48.28 -20.07
CA GLU A 433 5.43 -48.52 -18.69
C GLU A 433 6.59 -48.42 -17.71
N LYS A 434 7.77 -48.94 -18.11
CA LYS A 434 8.97 -48.82 -17.33
C LYS A 434 9.48 -47.36 -17.20
N LYS A 435 9.36 -46.57 -18.27
CA LYS A 435 9.71 -45.14 -18.25
C LYS A 435 8.72 -44.32 -17.44
N VAL A 436 7.43 -44.60 -17.57
CA VAL A 436 6.36 -43.95 -16.78
C VAL A 436 6.58 -44.24 -15.29
N ALA A 437 6.80 -45.53 -14.94
CA ALA A 437 7.08 -45.88 -13.55
C ALA A 437 8.36 -45.20 -12.98
N ALA A 438 9.38 -44.98 -13.84
CA ALA A 438 10.57 -44.26 -13.45
C ALA A 438 10.29 -42.77 -13.24
N ILE A 439 9.46 -42.16 -14.10
CA ILE A 439 9.05 -40.74 -13.97
C ILE A 439 8.16 -40.56 -12.74
N ASP A 440 7.18 -41.43 -12.53
CA ASP A 440 6.30 -41.42 -11.36
C ASP A 440 7.10 -41.52 -10.05
N ARG A 441 8.13 -42.35 -10.06
CA ARG A 441 9.06 -42.42 -8.91
C ARG A 441 9.81 -41.12 -8.69
N GLN A 442 10.29 -40.47 -9.76
CA GLN A 442 10.94 -39.15 -9.65
C GLN A 442 9.98 -38.06 -9.19
N CYS A 443 8.76 -38.07 -9.70
CA CYS A 443 7.72 -37.15 -9.25
C CYS A 443 7.41 -37.35 -7.76
N ALA A 444 7.27 -38.60 -7.32
CA ALA A 444 7.04 -38.88 -5.90
C ALA A 444 8.23 -38.49 -5.01
N GLU A 445 9.47 -38.63 -5.49
CA GLU A 445 10.65 -38.14 -4.77
C GLU A 445 10.68 -36.61 -4.66
N ILE A 446 10.32 -35.92 -5.75
CA ILE A 446 10.23 -34.43 -5.77
C ILE A 446 9.08 -33.95 -4.88
N ASP A 447 7.94 -34.60 -4.92
CA ASP A 447 6.78 -34.25 -4.07
C ASP A 447 7.09 -34.51 -2.58
N ALA A 448 7.82 -35.56 -2.28
CA ALA A 448 8.31 -35.80 -0.93
C ALA A 448 9.28 -34.71 -0.46
N GLN A 449 10.24 -34.32 -1.30
CA GLN A 449 11.16 -33.22 -0.99
C GLN A 449 10.42 -31.88 -0.82
N LYS A 450 9.45 -31.61 -1.69
CA LYS A 450 8.61 -30.43 -1.57
C LYS A 450 7.82 -30.41 -0.26
N THR A 451 7.24 -31.55 0.11
CA THR A 451 6.46 -31.66 1.36
C THR A 451 7.33 -31.44 2.58
N VAL A 452 8.56 -31.99 2.56
CA VAL A 452 9.55 -31.75 3.63
C VAL A 452 9.94 -30.28 3.69
N ALA A 453 10.28 -29.69 2.54
CA ALA A 453 10.69 -28.29 2.48
C ALA A 453 9.57 -27.33 2.92
N ILE A 454 8.32 -27.61 2.54
CA ILE A 454 7.15 -26.83 3.02
C ILE A 454 6.98 -27.00 4.53
N GLY A 455 7.09 -28.24 5.03
CA GLY A 455 6.98 -28.51 6.45
C GLY A 455 8.08 -27.83 7.28
N GLU A 456 9.29 -27.79 6.77
CA GLU A 456 10.41 -27.07 7.41
C GLU A 456 10.18 -25.56 7.41
N ALA A 457 9.71 -25.02 6.29
CA ALA A 457 9.39 -23.59 6.18
C ALA A 457 8.24 -23.18 7.10
N GLU A 458 7.17 -23.99 7.17
CA GLU A 458 6.04 -23.76 8.07
C GLU A 458 6.45 -23.87 9.55
N ASN A 459 7.31 -24.84 9.87
CA ASN A 459 7.83 -24.95 11.23
C ASN A 459 8.74 -23.78 11.60
N ALA A 460 9.59 -23.35 10.67
CA ALA A 460 10.43 -22.17 10.88
C ALA A 460 9.56 -20.90 11.09
N ALA A 461 8.52 -20.72 10.27
CA ALA A 461 7.59 -19.61 10.42
C ALA A 461 6.83 -19.67 11.76
N LYS A 462 6.35 -20.84 12.15
CA LYS A 462 5.68 -21.03 13.46
C LYS A 462 6.63 -20.77 14.63
N ARG A 463 7.90 -21.23 14.53
CA ARG A 463 8.90 -20.94 15.56
C ARG A 463 9.14 -19.44 15.71
N MET A 464 9.39 -18.73 14.59
CA MET A 464 9.57 -17.27 14.62
C MET A 464 8.34 -16.56 15.20
N GLN A 465 7.14 -17.03 14.86
CA GLN A 465 5.89 -16.47 15.40
C GLN A 465 5.76 -16.72 16.92
N GLN A 466 6.15 -17.89 17.39
CA GLN A 466 6.13 -18.20 18.81
C GLN A 466 7.22 -17.45 19.59
N GLU A 467 8.41 -17.32 19.00
CA GLU A 467 9.50 -16.54 19.59
C GLU A 467 9.11 -15.05 19.70
N ALA A 468 8.51 -14.49 18.64
CA ALA A 468 8.01 -13.11 18.67
C ALA A 468 6.89 -12.91 19.72
N ARG A 469 5.98 -13.88 19.84
CA ARG A 469 4.95 -13.86 20.89
C ARG A 469 5.53 -13.97 22.29
N ALA A 470 6.51 -14.86 22.46
CA ALA A 470 7.19 -15.02 23.75
C ALA A 470 7.92 -13.74 24.17
N GLN A 471 8.62 -13.08 23.23
CA GLN A 471 9.26 -11.79 23.48
C GLN A 471 8.24 -10.70 23.85
N LEU A 472 7.10 -10.70 23.19
CA LEU A 472 6.02 -9.74 23.48
C LEU A 472 5.43 -9.98 24.88
N PHE A 473 5.25 -11.23 25.26
CA PHE A 473 4.81 -11.58 26.62
C PHE A 473 5.89 -11.26 27.67
N GLU A 474 7.15 -11.51 27.35
CA GLU A 474 8.26 -11.17 28.25
C GLU A 474 8.37 -9.66 28.49
N LEU A 475 8.23 -8.87 27.42
CA LEU A 475 8.18 -7.40 27.51
C LEU A 475 6.96 -6.93 28.28
N ALA A 476 5.81 -7.53 28.05
CA ALA A 476 4.59 -7.19 28.77
C ALA A 476 4.73 -7.51 30.26
N VAL A 477 5.23 -8.68 30.62
CA VAL A 477 5.46 -9.06 32.03
C VAL A 477 6.53 -8.16 32.68
N LYS A 478 7.58 -7.79 31.96
CA LYS A 478 8.60 -6.83 32.47
C LYS A 478 8.01 -5.44 32.70
N ALA A 479 7.09 -4.99 31.84
CA ALA A 479 6.41 -3.70 32.00
C ALA A 479 5.50 -3.65 33.24
N PHE A 480 4.93 -4.78 33.63
CA PHE A 480 4.08 -4.89 34.83
C PHE A 480 4.86 -5.21 36.12
N GLY A 481 6.14 -5.54 36.01
CA GLY A 481 7.03 -5.82 37.15
C GLY A 481 6.75 -7.11 37.91
N ASP A 482 5.59 -7.71 37.74
CA ASP A 482 5.15 -8.96 38.34
C ASP A 482 4.29 -9.78 37.37
N PRO A 483 4.63 -11.05 37.14
CA PRO A 483 3.87 -11.95 36.27
C PRO A 483 2.39 -12.10 36.70
N THR A 484 2.13 -12.03 37.99
CA THR A 484 0.77 -12.15 38.53
C THR A 484 -0.06 -10.87 38.26
N ALA A 485 0.55 -9.73 38.19
CA ALA A 485 -0.12 -8.47 37.82
C ALA A 485 -0.52 -8.49 36.34
N TYR A 486 0.34 -8.98 35.48
CA TYR A 486 0.04 -9.12 34.05
C TYR A 486 -1.08 -10.11 33.79
N THR A 487 -1.06 -11.27 34.43
CA THR A 487 -2.13 -12.27 34.25
C THR A 487 -3.49 -11.78 34.73
N LYS A 488 -3.53 -11.05 35.85
CA LYS A 488 -4.78 -10.43 36.33
C LYS A 488 -5.31 -9.35 35.39
N TRP A 489 -4.42 -8.54 34.81
CA TRP A 489 -4.79 -7.55 33.81
C TRP A 489 -5.32 -8.18 32.53
N GLN A 490 -4.66 -9.22 32.04
CA GLN A 490 -5.09 -9.98 30.85
C GLN A 490 -6.42 -10.66 31.07
N PHE A 491 -6.64 -11.19 32.26
CA PHE A 491 -7.93 -11.78 32.65
C PHE A 491 -9.04 -10.74 32.69
N ALA A 492 -8.75 -9.57 33.24
CA ALA A 492 -9.73 -8.47 33.31
C ALA A 492 -10.12 -7.92 31.93
N GLN A 493 -9.18 -7.90 30.98
CA GLN A 493 -9.46 -7.51 29.58
C GLN A 493 -10.28 -8.54 28.79
N GLY A 494 -10.17 -9.80 29.18
CA GLY A 494 -10.92 -10.90 28.53
C GLY A 494 -12.34 -11.09 29.06
N LEU A 495 -12.74 -10.33 30.07
CA LEU A 495 -14.11 -10.38 30.61
C LEU A 495 -15.05 -9.55 29.74
N PRO A 496 -16.12 -10.11 29.21
CA PRO A 496 -17.09 -9.34 28.46
C PRO A 496 -17.77 -8.28 29.34
N ASP A 497 -17.96 -7.10 28.78
CA ASP A 497 -18.67 -6.01 29.42
C ASP A 497 -20.11 -6.45 29.70
N GLY A 498 -20.41 -6.70 30.96
CA GLY A 498 -21.77 -7.07 31.39
C GLY A 498 -21.88 -8.32 32.25
N ILE A 499 -20.81 -8.74 32.94
CA ILE A 499 -20.92 -9.84 33.91
C ILE A 499 -21.63 -9.32 35.16
N GLU A 500 -22.89 -9.60 35.28
CA GLU A 500 -23.60 -9.54 36.57
C GLU A 500 -23.16 -10.71 37.45
N LEU A 501 -22.36 -10.43 38.44
CA LEU A 501 -22.05 -11.38 39.51
C LEU A 501 -23.28 -11.55 40.43
N LYS A 502 -24.13 -12.52 40.14
CA LYS A 502 -25.10 -13.02 41.12
C LYS A 502 -24.37 -13.92 42.10
N MET A 503 -24.10 -13.42 43.27
CA MET A 503 -23.71 -14.28 44.39
C MET A 503 -24.87 -15.12 44.81
N ILE A 504 -24.81 -16.40 44.52
CA ILE A 504 -25.75 -17.39 45.04
C ILE A 504 -25.10 -17.99 46.28
N TYR A 505 -25.69 -17.71 47.41
CA TYR A 505 -25.33 -18.36 48.68
C TYR A 505 -25.73 -19.83 48.60
N SER A 506 -24.77 -20.75 48.60
CA SER A 506 -25.02 -22.18 48.62
C SER A 506 -24.85 -22.70 50.05
N GLY A 507 -25.97 -22.81 50.75
CA GLY A 507 -26.00 -23.60 51.95
C GLY A 507 -25.99 -25.10 51.63
N PRO A 508 -25.80 -25.96 52.60
CA PRO A 508 -25.78 -27.40 52.38
C PRO A 508 -27.15 -27.83 51.79
N GLY A 509 -27.11 -28.37 50.57
CA GLY A 509 -28.29 -28.78 49.80
C GLY A 509 -28.54 -28.03 48.50
N THR A 510 -27.61 -27.17 48.04
CA THR A 510 -27.72 -26.49 46.76
C THR A 510 -26.94 -27.23 45.67
N LEU A 511 -27.33 -27.00 44.44
CA LEU A 511 -26.90 -27.67 43.18
C LEU A 511 -25.38 -27.82 42.97
N TRP A 512 -24.55 -27.15 43.78
CA TRP A 512 -23.11 -27.17 43.72
C TRP A 512 -22.42 -28.34 44.42
N THR A 513 -23.17 -29.10 45.25
CA THR A 513 -22.65 -30.28 45.94
C THR A 513 -22.79 -31.56 45.10
N ASP A 514 -23.55 -31.52 44.00
CA ASP A 514 -23.86 -32.68 43.17
C ASP A 514 -23.22 -32.60 41.76
N LEU A 515 -22.02 -32.02 41.66
CA LEU A 515 -21.27 -31.88 40.42
C LEU A 515 -20.70 -33.21 39.86
N LYS A 516 -20.99 -34.34 40.53
CA LYS A 516 -20.63 -35.67 40.01
C LYS A 516 -21.66 -36.27 39.04
N GLY A 517 -22.85 -35.65 38.90
CA GLY A 517 -23.95 -36.16 38.07
C GLY A 517 -24.16 -35.43 36.72
N LEU A 518 -23.46 -34.33 36.45
CA LEU A 518 -23.67 -33.52 35.25
C LEU A 518 -22.37 -33.40 34.42
N MET A 519 -21.91 -34.54 33.93
CA MET A 519 -21.12 -34.55 32.70
C MET A 519 -22.00 -35.08 31.55
N PRO A 520 -22.64 -34.23 30.77
CA PRO A 520 -23.11 -34.63 29.46
C PRO A 520 -21.94 -34.49 28.51
N VAL A 521 -21.36 -35.63 28.13
CA VAL A 521 -21.07 -36.00 26.77
C VAL A 521 -21.00 -34.81 25.80
N LEU A 522 -19.81 -34.25 25.62
CA LEU A 522 -19.43 -33.59 24.39
C LEU A 522 -18.65 -34.58 23.55
N ASN A 523 -19.38 -35.51 22.94
CA ASN A 523 -18.91 -36.25 21.77
C ASN A 523 -19.03 -35.30 20.58
N VAL A 524 -17.96 -34.60 20.28
CA VAL A 524 -17.79 -33.97 18.97
C VAL A 524 -17.16 -35.02 18.09
N THR A 525 -17.97 -35.71 17.33
CA THR A 525 -17.52 -36.46 16.18
C THR A 525 -17.07 -35.49 15.10
N PRO A 526 -15.87 -35.64 14.53
CA PRO A 526 -15.51 -34.84 13.36
C PRO A 526 -16.31 -35.36 12.15
N ASP A 527 -17.08 -34.48 11.59
CA ASP A 527 -17.78 -34.70 10.33
C ASP A 527 -16.75 -34.86 9.19
N LYS A 528 -16.70 -36.08 8.66
CA LYS A 528 -16.01 -36.40 7.41
C LYS A 528 -17.01 -36.23 6.27
N SER A 529 -17.15 -35.03 5.74
CA SER A 529 -17.69 -34.88 4.38
C SER A 529 -17.40 -33.47 3.82
N ALA A 530 -16.36 -33.36 3.05
CA ALA A 530 -16.35 -32.53 1.85
C ALA A 530 -15.24 -33.01 0.93
N LYS A 531 -15.65 -33.53 -0.21
CA LYS A 531 -14.83 -33.79 -1.37
C LYS A 531 -14.18 -32.51 -1.90
#